data_8793838dafa83e046628256d517462b6
#
_entry.id   8793838dafa83e046628256d517462b6
#
_cell.length_a   1.000
_cell.length_b   1.000
_cell.length_c   1.000
_cell.angle_alpha   90.00
_cell.angle_beta   90.00
_cell.angle_gamma   90.00
#
_symmetry.space_group_name_H-M   'P 1'
#
loop_
_entity.id
_entity.type
_entity.pdbx_description
1 polymer ?
#
loop_
_entity_poly.entity_id
_entity_poly.type
_entity_poly.pdbx_seq_one_letter_code
_entity_poly.pdbx_strand_id
1 'polypeptide(L)'
;MNCNTCKMCESADKRLESFVASKAGEFETAFQRTIDQKVKCGFGLQGVCCRLCSNGPCRVTPKSPRGICGADADTIVARNFLRAVSAGAACYLHVVENTALNVKHVGENNGVIKSEKALNILGEELGIFDDDPHKRCVKIADAILKDLYKPRYEKMELVEKLAYHMRVDKWKELGIMPGGAKSEVFDGCVKSSTNLSSDPVDMLMQCLPLVICTGLYGLTLTNLLNDI
;
A
#
# COMPACT_ATOMS: atom_id res chain seq x y z
N MET A 1 -9.82 -26.49 -19.13
CA MET A 1 -8.39 -26.59 -19.47
C MET A 1 -7.62 -26.78 -18.19
N ASN A 2 -6.78 -27.81 -18.10
CA ASN A 2 -5.98 -28.06 -16.91
C ASN A 2 -4.86 -27.01 -16.84
N CYS A 3 -4.79 -26.21 -15.80
CA CYS A 3 -3.78 -25.15 -15.60
C CYS A 3 -2.32 -25.64 -15.73
N ASN A 4 -2.09 -26.96 -15.58
CA ASN A 4 -0.78 -27.57 -15.73
C ASN A 4 -0.28 -27.67 -17.18
N THR A 5 -1.12 -27.41 -18.17
CA THR A 5 -0.79 -27.46 -19.59
C THR A 5 -0.77 -26.08 -20.27
N CYS A 6 -1.31 -25.08 -19.63
CA CYS A 6 -1.33 -23.71 -20.15
C CYS A 6 -0.10 -22.94 -19.65
N LYS A 7 0.93 -22.83 -20.47
CA LYS A 7 2.13 -22.04 -20.17
C LYS A 7 1.88 -20.52 -20.15
N MET A 8 0.65 -20.07 -20.42
CA MET A 8 0.28 -18.67 -20.59
C MET A 8 -0.95 -18.26 -19.78
N CYS A 9 -1.24 -18.97 -18.69
CA CYS A 9 -2.36 -18.64 -17.77
C CYS A 9 -1.98 -17.38 -16.96
N GLU A 10 -2.31 -16.22 -17.50
CA GLU A 10 -1.92 -14.91 -16.95
C GLU A 10 -3.07 -14.22 -16.18
N SER A 11 -4.28 -14.74 -16.29
CA SER A 11 -5.46 -14.18 -15.66
C SER A 11 -6.52 -15.23 -15.34
N ALA A 12 -7.35 -14.95 -14.33
CA ALA A 12 -8.57 -15.70 -14.07
C ALA A 12 -9.69 -15.39 -15.08
N ASP A 13 -9.59 -14.30 -15.84
CA ASP A 13 -10.53 -13.93 -16.91
C ASP A 13 -10.11 -14.61 -18.23
N LYS A 14 -10.94 -15.56 -18.67
CA LYS A 14 -10.70 -16.31 -19.91
C LYS A 14 -10.67 -15.44 -21.18
N ARG A 15 -11.34 -14.27 -21.16
CA ARG A 15 -11.34 -13.34 -22.30
C ARG A 15 -9.97 -12.67 -22.39
N LEU A 16 -9.41 -12.28 -21.24
CA LEU A 16 -8.08 -11.69 -21.19
C LEU A 16 -7.01 -12.71 -21.60
N GLU A 17 -7.11 -13.95 -21.12
CA GLU A 17 -6.21 -15.04 -21.55
C GLU A 17 -6.27 -15.27 -23.07
N SER A 18 -7.48 -15.29 -23.64
CA SER A 18 -7.67 -15.46 -25.08
C SER A 18 -7.09 -14.29 -25.87
N PHE A 19 -7.27 -13.06 -25.37
CA PHE A 19 -6.71 -11.86 -25.98
C PHE A 19 -5.18 -11.89 -25.96
N VAL A 20 -4.56 -12.17 -24.81
CA VAL A 20 -3.10 -12.28 -24.69
C VAL A 20 -2.55 -13.38 -25.59
N ALA A 21 -3.22 -14.53 -25.64
CA ALA A 21 -2.84 -15.63 -26.52
C ALA A 21 -2.92 -15.26 -28.02
N SER A 22 -3.93 -14.45 -28.41
CA SER A 22 -4.07 -13.97 -29.79
C SER A 22 -2.97 -12.99 -30.21
N LYS A 23 -2.27 -12.40 -29.24
CA LYS A 23 -1.18 -11.44 -29.42
C LYS A 23 0.21 -12.05 -29.21
N ALA A 24 0.29 -13.37 -29.09
CA ALA A 24 1.56 -14.06 -28.91
C ALA A 24 2.55 -13.75 -30.07
N GLY A 25 3.74 -13.27 -29.72
CA GLY A 25 4.76 -12.86 -30.70
C GLY A 25 4.71 -11.37 -31.11
N GLU A 26 3.63 -10.62 -30.79
CA GLU A 26 3.59 -9.18 -31.02
C GLU A 26 4.22 -8.41 -29.85
N PHE A 27 4.13 -8.93 -28.63
CA PHE A 27 4.76 -8.37 -27.44
C PHE A 27 5.10 -9.48 -26.43
N GLU A 28 6.02 -9.18 -25.54
CA GLU A 28 6.50 -10.08 -24.49
C GLU A 28 5.90 -9.67 -23.15
N THR A 29 5.29 -10.62 -22.43
CA THR A 29 4.72 -10.39 -21.10
C THR A 29 5.72 -10.67 -19.98
N ALA A 30 5.46 -10.14 -18.78
CA ALA A 30 6.23 -10.46 -17.58
C ALA A 30 6.15 -11.96 -17.22
N PHE A 31 5.01 -12.60 -17.50
CA PHE A 31 4.83 -14.04 -17.30
C PHE A 31 5.72 -14.86 -18.24
N GLN A 32 5.81 -14.46 -19.52
CA GLN A 32 6.71 -15.13 -20.47
C GLN A 32 8.16 -15.00 -19.99
N ARG A 33 8.63 -13.81 -19.64
CA ARG A 33 9.98 -13.62 -19.08
C ARG A 33 10.23 -14.43 -17.81
N THR A 34 9.19 -14.60 -16.97
CA THR A 34 9.28 -15.45 -15.77
C THR A 34 9.47 -16.92 -16.11
N ILE A 35 8.83 -17.41 -17.17
CA ILE A 35 9.00 -18.78 -17.66
C ILE A 35 10.40 -18.95 -18.26
N ASP A 36 10.86 -17.97 -19.03
CA ASP A 36 12.15 -18.00 -19.73
C ASP A 36 13.34 -17.90 -18.75
N GLN A 37 13.13 -17.33 -17.55
CA GLN A 37 14.09 -17.39 -16.44
C GLN A 37 14.16 -18.80 -15.83
N LYS A 38 14.77 -19.75 -16.54
CA LYS A 38 14.80 -21.18 -16.21
C LYS A 38 15.32 -21.51 -14.82
N VAL A 39 16.25 -20.71 -14.29
CA VAL A 39 16.87 -20.92 -12.98
C VAL A 39 16.43 -19.82 -12.01
N LYS A 40 15.79 -20.21 -10.92
CA LYS A 40 15.39 -19.30 -9.83
C LYS A 40 16.20 -19.58 -8.58
N CYS A 41 16.57 -18.50 -7.87
CA CYS A 41 17.30 -18.61 -6.62
C CYS A 41 16.40 -19.19 -5.51
N GLY A 42 16.71 -20.39 -5.02
CA GLY A 42 15.94 -21.05 -3.97
C GLY A 42 15.88 -20.26 -2.65
N PHE A 43 16.92 -19.51 -2.32
CA PHE A 43 16.93 -18.64 -1.13
C PHE A 43 16.02 -17.43 -1.30
N GLY A 44 15.99 -16.83 -2.47
CA GLY A 44 15.07 -15.74 -2.79
C GLY A 44 13.62 -16.17 -2.76
N LEU A 45 13.31 -17.37 -3.27
CA LEU A 45 11.95 -17.94 -3.23
C LEU A 45 11.47 -18.23 -1.80
N GLN A 46 12.37 -18.61 -0.89
CA GLN A 46 12.04 -18.86 0.51
C GLN A 46 12.05 -17.58 1.38
N GLY A 47 12.50 -16.46 0.84
CA GLY A 47 12.60 -15.21 1.59
C GLY A 47 13.69 -15.16 2.66
N VAL A 48 14.60 -16.16 2.72
CA VAL A 48 15.66 -16.29 3.74
C VAL A 48 16.96 -15.59 3.37
N CYS A 49 16.94 -14.73 2.37
CA CYS A 49 18.04 -13.87 1.95
C CYS A 49 17.76 -12.43 2.37
N CYS A 50 18.70 -11.79 3.05
CA CYS A 50 18.58 -10.38 3.46
C CYS A 50 19.65 -9.52 2.78
N ARG A 51 19.21 -8.39 2.21
CA ARG A 51 20.06 -7.39 1.53
C ARG A 51 19.79 -5.96 2.03
N LEU A 52 19.30 -5.81 3.25
CA LEU A 52 18.84 -4.52 3.77
C LEU A 52 19.97 -3.63 4.32
N CYS A 53 21.19 -4.16 4.50
CA CYS A 53 22.32 -3.36 4.97
C CYS A 53 23.61 -3.72 4.24
N SER A 54 24.64 -2.87 4.40
CA SER A 54 25.95 -3.04 3.79
C SER A 54 26.77 -4.23 4.33
N ASN A 55 26.41 -4.79 5.50
CA ASN A 55 27.06 -5.99 6.02
C ASN A 55 26.68 -7.27 5.24
N GLY A 56 25.52 -7.25 4.58
CA GLY A 56 25.06 -8.33 3.73
C GLY A 56 25.75 -8.38 2.36
N PRO A 57 25.23 -9.22 1.46
CA PRO A 57 24.00 -10.00 1.61
C PRO A 57 24.14 -11.16 2.59
N CYS A 58 23.12 -11.37 3.44
CA CYS A 58 23.06 -12.51 4.36
C CYS A 58 22.18 -13.60 3.78
N ARG A 59 22.59 -14.84 3.97
CA ARG A 59 21.87 -16.04 3.55
C ARG A 59 21.83 -17.01 4.72
N VAL A 60 20.64 -17.33 5.20
CA VAL A 60 20.46 -18.25 6.32
C VAL A 60 20.42 -19.69 5.82
N THR A 61 21.15 -20.55 6.50
CA THR A 61 21.25 -21.99 6.23
C THR A 61 21.29 -22.76 7.55
N PRO A 62 21.07 -24.09 7.56
CA PRO A 62 21.23 -24.89 8.79
C PRO A 62 22.62 -24.76 9.44
N LYS A 63 23.69 -24.51 8.66
CA LYS A 63 25.07 -24.32 9.15
C LYS A 63 25.33 -22.89 9.62
N SER A 64 24.56 -21.92 9.13
CA SER A 64 24.66 -20.50 9.48
C SER A 64 23.23 -19.98 9.70
N PRO A 65 22.63 -20.26 10.88
CA PRO A 65 21.19 -20.01 11.11
C PRO A 65 20.84 -18.56 11.34
N ARG A 66 21.83 -17.65 11.35
CA ARG A 66 21.64 -16.21 11.58
C ARG A 66 22.40 -15.38 10.56
N GLY A 67 21.83 -14.25 10.19
CA GLY A 67 22.52 -13.19 9.45
C GLY A 67 23.62 -12.52 10.32
N ILE A 68 24.43 -11.67 9.69
CA ILE A 68 25.55 -10.97 10.37
C ILE A 68 25.04 -10.13 11.56
N CYS A 69 23.84 -9.53 11.45
CA CYS A 69 23.21 -8.77 12.54
C CYS A 69 22.53 -9.64 13.62
N GLY A 70 22.59 -10.97 13.52
CA GLY A 70 21.94 -11.90 14.44
C GLY A 70 20.50 -12.30 14.07
N ALA A 71 19.90 -11.71 13.03
CA ALA A 71 18.54 -12.05 12.59
C ALA A 71 18.48 -13.49 12.10
N ASP A 72 17.49 -14.24 12.59
CA ASP A 72 17.15 -15.59 12.11
C ASP A 72 16.28 -15.57 10.85
N ALA A 73 15.85 -16.74 10.39
CA ALA A 73 15.04 -16.88 9.19
C ALA A 73 13.69 -16.16 9.32
N ASP A 74 13.00 -16.30 10.44
CA ASP A 74 11.68 -15.70 10.66
C ASP A 74 11.77 -14.17 10.68
N THR A 75 12.76 -13.63 11.37
CA THR A 75 13.05 -12.18 11.39
C THR A 75 13.37 -11.66 9.99
N ILE A 76 14.16 -12.40 9.20
CA ILE A 76 14.51 -11.98 7.83
C ILE A 76 13.27 -11.98 6.92
N VAL A 77 12.44 -13.02 6.99
CA VAL A 77 11.21 -13.11 6.19
C VAL A 77 10.23 -12.00 6.55
N ALA A 78 9.96 -11.80 7.85
CA ALA A 78 9.09 -10.74 8.34
C ALA A 78 9.60 -9.35 7.94
N ARG A 79 10.90 -9.12 8.04
CA ARG A 79 11.57 -7.87 7.64
C ARG A 79 11.44 -7.59 6.15
N ASN A 80 11.66 -8.59 5.29
CA ASN A 80 11.49 -8.47 3.84
C ASN A 80 10.03 -8.20 3.48
N PHE A 81 9.09 -8.89 4.14
CA PHE A 81 7.65 -8.70 3.92
C PHE A 81 7.21 -7.29 4.33
N LEU A 82 7.53 -6.85 5.54
CA LEU A 82 7.20 -5.50 6.02
C LEU A 82 7.79 -4.41 5.11
N ARG A 83 9.03 -4.60 4.62
CA ARG A 83 9.66 -3.65 3.69
C ARG A 83 8.88 -3.55 2.38
N ALA A 84 8.44 -4.66 1.82
CA ALA A 84 7.63 -4.69 0.61
C ALA A 84 6.27 -4.02 0.81
N VAL A 85 5.59 -4.30 1.94
CA VAL A 85 4.30 -3.67 2.30
C VAL A 85 4.48 -2.17 2.50
N SER A 86 5.53 -1.71 3.19
CA SER A 86 5.82 -0.29 3.39
C SER A 86 6.07 0.44 2.07
N ALA A 87 6.82 -0.19 1.16
CA ALA A 87 7.08 0.37 -0.17
C ALA A 87 5.79 0.49 -1.00
N GLY A 88 4.95 -0.55 -0.98
CA GLY A 88 3.65 -0.54 -1.64
C GLY A 88 2.71 0.53 -1.06
N ALA A 89 2.64 0.64 0.26
CA ALA A 89 1.86 1.68 0.93
C ALA A 89 2.34 3.09 0.54
N ALA A 90 3.65 3.32 0.52
CA ALA A 90 4.23 4.61 0.11
C ALA A 90 3.79 5.02 -1.30
N CYS A 91 3.77 4.08 -2.26
CA CYS A 91 3.31 4.36 -3.63
C CYS A 91 1.85 4.83 -3.67
N TYR A 92 0.95 4.10 -3.03
CA TYR A 92 -0.47 4.45 -3.02
C TYR A 92 -0.76 5.74 -2.24
N LEU A 93 -0.07 5.97 -1.12
CA LEU A 93 -0.22 7.21 -0.36
C LEU A 93 0.31 8.44 -1.13
N HIS A 94 1.34 8.27 -1.96
CA HIS A 94 1.79 9.32 -2.86
C HIS A 94 0.75 9.63 -3.95
N VAL A 95 0.05 8.62 -4.47
CA VAL A 95 -1.03 8.82 -5.45
C VAL A 95 -2.18 9.65 -4.85
N VAL A 96 -2.67 9.29 -3.65
CA VAL A 96 -3.76 10.07 -3.01
C VAL A 96 -3.31 11.49 -2.64
N GLU A 97 -2.06 11.67 -2.22
CA GLU A 97 -1.51 13.00 -1.96
C GLU A 97 -1.58 13.89 -3.21
N ASN A 98 -1.08 13.39 -4.35
CA ASN A 98 -1.11 14.14 -5.60
C ASN A 98 -2.54 14.39 -6.09
N THR A 99 -3.44 13.42 -5.92
CA THR A 99 -4.85 13.60 -6.28
C THR A 99 -5.51 14.66 -5.40
N ALA A 100 -5.25 14.67 -4.09
CA ALA A 100 -5.74 15.71 -3.18
C ALA A 100 -5.17 17.10 -3.53
N LEU A 101 -3.89 17.18 -3.88
CA LEU A 101 -3.28 18.43 -4.34
C LEU A 101 -3.90 18.93 -5.65
N ASN A 102 -4.25 18.04 -6.58
CA ASN A 102 -4.96 18.43 -7.80
C ASN A 102 -6.37 18.96 -7.50
N VAL A 103 -7.13 18.32 -6.62
CA VAL A 103 -8.45 18.81 -6.20
C VAL A 103 -8.33 20.16 -5.49
N LYS A 104 -7.32 20.34 -4.66
CA LYS A 104 -7.00 21.64 -4.02
C LYS A 104 -6.73 22.71 -5.08
N HIS A 105 -5.90 22.41 -6.07
CA HIS A 105 -5.57 23.33 -7.15
C HIS A 105 -6.80 23.73 -7.97
N VAL A 106 -7.72 22.79 -8.26
CA VAL A 106 -9.01 23.08 -8.91
C VAL A 106 -9.82 24.05 -8.05
N GLY A 107 -9.90 23.85 -6.74
CA GLY A 107 -10.61 24.74 -5.84
C GLY A 107 -9.99 26.14 -5.77
N GLU A 108 -8.67 26.25 -5.62
CA GLU A 108 -7.96 27.53 -5.50
C GLU A 108 -8.00 28.38 -6.78
N ASN A 109 -8.12 27.75 -7.96
CA ASN A 109 -8.06 28.43 -9.26
C ASN A 109 -9.41 28.46 -9.98
N ASN A 110 -10.52 28.17 -9.30
CA ASN A 110 -11.87 28.09 -9.89
C ASN A 110 -11.89 27.22 -11.16
N GLY A 111 -11.19 26.07 -11.07
CA GLY A 111 -11.13 25.11 -12.17
C GLY A 111 -12.45 24.36 -12.39
N VAL A 112 -12.47 23.49 -13.39
CA VAL A 112 -13.67 22.73 -13.71
C VAL A 112 -13.86 21.60 -12.70
N ILE A 113 -15.00 21.61 -12.00
CA ILE A 113 -15.47 20.49 -11.16
C ILE A 113 -16.36 19.61 -12.06
N LYS A 114 -15.93 18.36 -12.28
CA LYS A 114 -16.66 17.44 -13.18
C LYS A 114 -17.98 16.96 -12.57
N SER A 115 -18.01 16.77 -11.25
CA SER A 115 -19.19 16.28 -10.54
C SER A 115 -19.35 16.93 -9.17
N GLU A 116 -20.15 17.99 -9.11
CA GLU A 116 -20.55 18.58 -7.83
C GLU A 116 -21.31 17.56 -6.94
N LYS A 117 -22.02 16.62 -7.56
CA LYS A 117 -22.72 15.56 -6.82
C LYS A 117 -21.71 14.66 -6.06
N ALA A 118 -20.62 14.24 -6.71
CA ALA A 118 -19.57 13.45 -6.06
C ALA A 118 -18.89 14.25 -4.95
N LEU A 119 -18.60 15.52 -5.20
CA LEU A 119 -18.04 16.44 -4.20
C LEU A 119 -18.96 16.58 -2.97
N ASN A 120 -20.27 16.72 -3.19
CA ASN A 120 -21.25 16.84 -2.10
C ASN A 120 -21.31 15.56 -1.26
N ILE A 121 -21.42 14.40 -1.91
CA ILE A 121 -21.42 13.09 -1.22
C ILE A 121 -20.15 12.93 -0.39
N LEU A 122 -18.98 13.18 -0.96
CA LEU A 122 -17.72 13.09 -0.22
C LEU A 122 -17.66 14.09 0.94
N GLY A 123 -18.13 15.32 0.74
CA GLY A 123 -18.23 16.33 1.79
C GLY A 123 -19.12 15.88 2.95
N GLU A 124 -20.27 15.29 2.66
CA GLU A 124 -21.20 14.74 3.66
C GLU A 124 -20.54 13.59 4.44
N GLU A 125 -19.93 12.62 3.77
CA GLU A 125 -19.22 11.49 4.42
C GLU A 125 -18.07 11.97 5.32
N LEU A 126 -17.33 12.99 4.91
CA LEU A 126 -16.24 13.54 5.68
C LEU A 126 -16.70 14.60 6.73
N GLY A 127 -17.96 15.03 6.68
CA GLY A 127 -18.49 16.09 7.53
C GLY A 127 -17.86 17.45 7.21
N ILE A 128 -17.56 17.71 5.94
CA ILE A 128 -16.94 18.95 5.45
C ILE A 128 -17.91 19.67 4.53
N PHE A 129 -18.37 20.83 4.96
CA PHE A 129 -19.38 21.62 4.26
C PHE A 129 -18.85 23.00 3.87
N ASP A 130 -19.28 23.47 2.73
CA ASP A 130 -19.19 24.85 2.26
C ASP A 130 -20.23 25.06 1.16
N ASP A 131 -20.85 26.23 1.09
CA ASP A 131 -21.81 26.57 0.02
C ASP A 131 -21.10 26.75 -1.31
N ASP A 132 -19.86 27.18 -1.30
CA ASP A 132 -19.00 27.33 -2.46
C ASP A 132 -18.30 26.00 -2.77
N PRO A 133 -18.57 25.35 -3.91
CA PRO A 133 -17.97 24.08 -4.26
C PRO A 133 -16.44 24.14 -4.40
N HIS A 134 -15.88 25.25 -4.84
CA HIS A 134 -14.42 25.40 -4.92
C HIS A 134 -13.76 25.47 -3.55
N LYS A 135 -14.36 26.21 -2.61
CA LYS A 135 -13.88 26.21 -1.21
C LYS A 135 -14.03 24.83 -0.56
N ARG A 136 -15.09 24.10 -0.91
CA ARG A 136 -15.29 22.73 -0.44
C ARG A 136 -14.17 21.79 -0.94
N CYS A 137 -13.77 21.88 -2.20
CA CYS A 137 -12.61 21.17 -2.75
C CYS A 137 -11.36 21.43 -1.91
N VAL A 138 -11.05 22.68 -1.62
CA VAL A 138 -9.88 23.06 -0.80
C VAL A 138 -9.97 22.47 0.59
N LYS A 139 -11.11 22.60 1.28
CA LYS A 139 -11.30 22.05 2.62
C LYS A 139 -11.15 20.53 2.69
N ILE A 140 -11.70 19.80 1.72
CA ILE A 140 -11.58 18.34 1.64
C ILE A 140 -10.13 17.94 1.42
N ALA A 141 -9.45 18.59 0.47
CA ALA A 141 -8.05 18.31 0.20
C ALA A 141 -7.16 18.61 1.40
N ASP A 142 -7.36 19.73 2.08
CA ASP A 142 -6.60 20.10 3.29
C ASP A 142 -6.82 19.11 4.44
N ALA A 143 -8.06 18.61 4.63
CA ALA A 143 -8.34 17.60 5.64
C ALA A 143 -7.61 16.28 5.34
N ILE A 144 -7.59 15.85 4.09
CA ILE A 144 -6.89 14.64 3.65
C ILE A 144 -5.37 14.80 3.85
N LEU A 145 -4.81 15.91 3.38
CA LEU A 145 -3.38 16.19 3.53
C LEU A 145 -2.98 16.27 5.00
N LYS A 146 -3.77 16.95 5.83
CA LYS A 146 -3.55 17.02 7.28
C LYS A 146 -3.47 15.62 7.91
N ASP A 147 -4.42 14.74 7.58
CA ASP A 147 -4.47 13.38 8.10
C ASP A 147 -3.27 12.53 7.63
N LEU A 148 -2.87 12.66 6.36
CA LEU A 148 -1.71 11.96 5.81
C LEU A 148 -0.40 12.29 6.54
N TYR A 149 -0.26 13.54 7.01
CA TYR A 149 0.95 14.05 7.65
C TYR A 149 0.92 14.04 9.18
N LYS A 150 -0.16 13.54 9.80
CA LYS A 150 -0.21 13.40 11.25
C LYS A 150 0.96 12.56 11.79
N PRO A 151 1.48 12.88 12.98
CA PRO A 151 2.42 12.00 13.65
C PRO A 151 1.72 10.70 14.11
N ARG A 152 2.50 9.66 14.35
CA ARG A 152 1.99 8.33 14.67
C ARG A 152 1.08 8.27 15.90
N TYR A 153 1.32 9.10 16.90
CA TYR A 153 0.52 9.14 18.13
C TYR A 153 -0.85 9.81 17.94
N GLU A 154 -1.06 10.50 16.83
CA GLU A 154 -2.35 11.08 16.46
C GLU A 154 -3.08 10.14 15.50
N LYS A 155 -4.31 9.77 15.81
CA LYS A 155 -5.10 8.89 14.97
C LYS A 155 -5.65 9.63 13.74
N MET A 156 -5.74 8.91 12.64
CA MET A 156 -6.32 9.42 11.40
C MET A 156 -7.84 9.56 11.55
N GLU A 157 -8.35 10.78 11.52
CA GLU A 157 -9.77 11.07 11.72
C GLU A 157 -10.64 10.57 10.56
N LEU A 158 -10.14 10.67 9.33
CA LEU A 158 -10.92 10.28 8.16
C LEU A 158 -11.06 8.77 8.03
N VAL A 159 -10.17 7.96 8.63
CA VAL A 159 -10.34 6.51 8.69
C VAL A 159 -11.64 6.12 9.39
N GLU A 160 -11.97 6.80 10.49
CA GLU A 160 -13.20 6.52 11.26
C GLU A 160 -14.46 6.92 10.48
N LYS A 161 -14.36 7.93 9.61
CA LYS A 161 -15.49 8.41 8.80
C LYS A 161 -15.73 7.55 7.55
N LEU A 162 -14.66 7.05 6.94
CA LEU A 162 -14.73 6.30 5.67
C LEU A 162 -14.93 4.80 5.86
N ALA A 163 -14.53 4.25 7.00
CA ALA A 163 -14.64 2.82 7.25
C ALA A 163 -15.96 2.46 7.94
N TYR A 164 -16.47 1.26 7.67
CA TYR A 164 -17.61 0.72 8.41
C TYR A 164 -17.31 0.69 9.91
N HIS A 165 -18.21 1.23 10.74
CA HIS A 165 -18.04 1.34 12.20
C HIS A 165 -17.65 0.03 12.87
N MET A 166 -18.24 -1.11 12.48
CA MET A 166 -17.87 -2.43 13.00
C MET A 166 -16.40 -2.80 12.78
N ARG A 167 -15.79 -2.32 11.67
CA ARG A 167 -14.36 -2.52 11.41
C ARG A 167 -13.52 -1.59 12.27
N VAL A 168 -13.94 -0.34 12.38
CA VAL A 168 -13.25 0.66 13.23
C VAL A 168 -13.19 0.18 14.68
N ASP A 169 -14.31 -0.31 15.22
CA ASP A 169 -14.37 -0.84 16.59
C ASP A 169 -13.41 -2.02 16.77
N LYS A 170 -13.37 -2.93 15.78
CA LYS A 170 -12.45 -4.08 15.82
C LYS A 170 -10.99 -3.64 15.70
N TRP A 171 -10.68 -2.66 14.88
CA TRP A 171 -9.32 -2.14 14.76
C TRP A 171 -8.87 -1.41 16.02
N LYS A 172 -9.78 -0.70 16.70
CA LYS A 172 -9.50 -0.09 18.02
C LYS A 172 -9.24 -1.15 19.08
N GLU A 173 -10.08 -2.19 19.15
CA GLU A 173 -9.92 -3.33 20.06
C GLU A 173 -8.57 -4.03 19.87
N LEU A 174 -8.16 -4.24 18.61
CA LEU A 174 -6.89 -4.90 18.25
C LEU A 174 -5.67 -3.97 18.34
N GLY A 175 -5.84 -2.68 18.59
CA GLY A 175 -4.75 -1.72 18.64
C GLY A 175 -4.07 -1.43 17.30
N ILE A 176 -4.75 -1.70 16.17
CA ILE A 176 -4.21 -1.55 14.82
C ILE A 176 -4.75 -0.32 14.07
N MET A 177 -5.43 0.58 14.76
CA MET A 177 -5.81 1.87 14.16
C MET A 177 -4.55 2.66 13.77
N PRO A 178 -4.43 3.09 12.51
CA PRO A 178 -3.26 3.82 12.05
C PRO A 178 -3.12 5.18 12.73
N GLY A 179 -1.88 5.59 12.92
CA GLY A 179 -1.50 6.99 13.11
C GLY A 179 -1.49 7.73 11.78
N GLY A 180 -0.71 8.80 11.64
CA GLY A 180 -0.56 9.45 10.34
C GLY A 180 -0.02 8.49 9.29
N ALA A 181 -0.62 8.46 8.09
CA ALA A 181 -0.31 7.44 7.10
C ALA A 181 1.18 7.41 6.70
N LYS A 182 1.80 8.59 6.53
CA LYS A 182 3.25 8.67 6.24
C LYS A 182 4.10 8.21 7.42
N SER A 183 3.66 8.48 8.65
CA SER A 183 4.35 8.01 9.86
C SER A 183 4.34 6.48 9.96
N GLU A 184 3.22 5.83 9.59
CA GLU A 184 3.17 4.35 9.54
C GLU A 184 4.16 3.76 8.51
N VAL A 185 4.34 4.43 7.36
CA VAL A 185 5.36 4.03 6.37
C VAL A 185 6.76 4.16 6.95
N PHE A 186 7.08 5.26 7.62
CA PHE A 186 8.38 5.46 8.24
C PHE A 186 8.66 4.41 9.31
N ASP A 187 7.68 4.11 10.16
CA ASP A 187 7.80 3.06 11.16
C ASP A 187 8.02 1.68 10.54
N GLY A 188 7.30 1.34 9.48
CA GLY A 188 7.51 0.11 8.74
C GLY A 188 8.93 0.03 8.15
N CYS A 189 9.45 1.13 7.63
CA CYS A 189 10.83 1.24 7.16
C CYS A 189 11.84 1.10 8.30
N VAL A 190 11.60 1.74 9.44
CA VAL A 190 12.46 1.69 10.62
C VAL A 190 12.48 0.26 11.21
N LYS A 191 11.33 -0.31 11.52
CA LYS A 191 11.22 -1.68 12.08
C LYS A 191 11.85 -2.75 11.17
N SER A 192 11.75 -2.58 9.85
CA SER A 192 12.39 -3.49 8.89
C SER A 192 13.89 -3.24 8.70
N SER A 193 14.47 -2.26 9.36
CA SER A 193 15.91 -1.96 9.27
C SER A 193 16.74 -2.81 10.25
N THR A 194 18.08 -2.82 10.02
CA THR A 194 19.02 -3.64 10.80
C THR A 194 19.01 -3.22 12.28
N ASN A 195 18.94 -4.22 13.17
CA ASN A 195 19.05 -4.09 14.63
C ASN A 195 17.99 -3.23 15.34
N LEU A 196 16.86 -2.93 14.68
CA LEU A 196 15.80 -2.14 15.30
C LEU A 196 14.64 -2.99 15.82
N SER A 197 14.26 -4.05 15.12
CA SER A 197 13.33 -5.06 15.62
C SER A 197 13.87 -6.46 15.35
N SER A 198 13.67 -7.36 16.29
CA SER A 198 13.97 -8.80 16.19
C SER A 198 12.72 -9.66 16.36
N ASP A 199 11.58 -9.05 16.61
CA ASP A 199 10.31 -9.75 16.77
C ASP A 199 9.57 -9.80 15.42
N PRO A 200 9.48 -10.99 14.80
CA PRO A 200 8.78 -11.17 13.53
C PRO A 200 7.28 -10.87 13.64
N VAL A 201 6.66 -11.12 14.80
CA VAL A 201 5.24 -10.86 15.01
C VAL A 201 4.97 -9.36 15.05
N ASP A 202 5.77 -8.58 15.78
CA ASP A 202 5.64 -7.11 15.79
C ASP A 202 5.79 -6.52 14.38
N MET A 203 6.72 -7.05 13.58
CA MET A 203 6.89 -6.61 12.19
C MET A 203 5.67 -6.94 11.32
N LEU A 204 5.09 -8.12 11.48
CA LEU A 204 3.90 -8.52 10.73
C LEU A 204 2.67 -7.72 11.17
N MET A 205 2.53 -7.43 12.47
CA MET A 205 1.45 -6.57 13.00
C MET A 205 1.54 -5.14 12.44
N GLN A 206 2.73 -4.61 12.19
CA GLN A 206 2.90 -3.30 11.56
C GLN A 206 2.35 -3.24 10.12
N CYS A 207 2.20 -4.38 9.44
CA CYS A 207 1.58 -4.42 8.13
C CYS A 207 0.09 -4.04 8.16
N LEU A 208 -0.62 -4.26 9.28
CA LEU A 208 -2.05 -4.04 9.38
C LEU A 208 -2.44 -2.56 9.27
N PRO A 209 -1.86 -1.62 10.06
CA PRO A 209 -2.14 -0.19 9.87
C PRO A 209 -1.73 0.30 8.48
N LEU A 210 -0.64 -0.22 7.89
CA LEU A 210 -0.24 0.11 6.53
C LEU A 210 -1.28 -0.30 5.49
N VAL A 211 -1.89 -1.49 5.63
CA VAL A 211 -2.94 -1.97 4.73
C VAL A 211 -4.22 -1.15 4.90
N ILE A 212 -4.58 -0.75 6.13
CA ILE A 212 -5.72 0.16 6.39
C ILE A 212 -5.50 1.49 5.67
N CYS A 213 -4.33 2.10 5.83
CA CYS A 213 -3.98 3.35 5.12
C CYS A 213 -4.06 3.18 3.60
N THR A 214 -3.47 2.12 3.05
CA THR A 214 -3.45 1.87 1.61
C THR A 214 -4.87 1.68 1.07
N GLY A 215 -5.71 0.90 1.75
CA GLY A 215 -7.06 0.60 1.30
C GLY A 215 -7.98 1.83 1.33
N LEU A 216 -7.99 2.57 2.45
CA LEU A 216 -8.89 3.70 2.60
C LEU A 216 -8.40 4.96 1.90
N TYR A 217 -7.12 5.31 2.06
CA TYR A 217 -6.56 6.51 1.44
C TYR A 217 -6.07 6.25 0.01
N GLY A 218 -5.18 5.27 -0.17
CA GLY A 218 -4.57 5.01 -1.45
C GLY A 218 -5.53 4.53 -2.53
N LEU A 219 -6.57 3.79 -2.18
CA LEU A 219 -7.55 3.27 -3.14
C LEU A 219 -8.88 4.00 -3.06
N THR A 220 -9.56 4.00 -1.90
CA THR A 220 -10.93 4.52 -1.80
C THR A 220 -10.97 6.03 -2.01
N LEU A 221 -10.17 6.82 -1.27
CA LEU A 221 -10.15 8.28 -1.43
C LEU A 221 -9.64 8.70 -2.80
N THR A 222 -8.63 8.03 -3.36
CA THR A 222 -8.15 8.35 -4.71
C THR A 222 -9.27 8.20 -5.73
N ASN A 223 -10.07 7.12 -5.66
CA ASN A 223 -11.18 6.94 -6.58
C ASN A 223 -12.25 8.02 -6.39
N LEU A 224 -12.66 8.30 -5.13
CA LEU A 224 -13.65 9.33 -4.84
C LEU A 224 -13.21 10.73 -5.30
N LEU A 225 -11.94 11.08 -5.13
CA LEU A 225 -11.38 12.35 -5.58
C LEU A 225 -11.30 12.46 -7.12
N ASN A 226 -11.06 11.35 -7.81
CA ASN A 226 -11.03 11.32 -9.28
C ASN A 226 -12.42 11.51 -9.93
N ASP A 227 -13.49 11.25 -9.18
CA ASP A 227 -14.86 11.46 -9.64
C ASP A 227 -15.30 12.93 -9.56
N ILE A 228 -14.57 13.78 -8.84
CA ILE A 228 -14.80 15.23 -8.70
C ILE A 228 -14.21 15.98 -9.88
#